data_7f90b6a5da44dd031ba14d9c588dc455
#
_entry.id   7f90b6a5da44dd031ba14d9c588dc455
#
_cell.length_a   1.000
_cell.length_b   1.000
_cell.length_c   1.000
_cell.angle_alpha   90.00
_cell.angle_beta   90.00
_cell.angle_gamma   90.00
#
_symmetry.space_group_name_H-M   'P 1'
#
loop_
_entity.id
_entity.type
_entity.pdbx_description
1 polymer ?
#
loop_
_entity_poly.entity_id
_entity_poly.type
_entity_poly.pdbx_seq_one_letter_code
_entity_poly.pdbx_strand_id
1 'polypeptide(L)'
;MSGERFLDRRGFLARGLAAASTALLGGCDDLSDQPWVKRVLDSAEELTRVTQRALLTPQALAREYSEADLSKEFKANGSTDPQEPDYLAHVKTGFADWKLAVGGLVEQPLSLSFEELRAMPSRTQITRHDCVEGWSCIGKWKGVPLSVVLDKAKLKENARYIVFYCADNLFDTGDEKDRYYESIALVDAYHPQTILAYEMNDQTLAVAHGAPLRLRVERQLGYKMAKYVMRIEAVDQIATIRGGRGGFWEDLGYEWYAGI
;
A
#
# COMPACT_ATOMS: atom_id res chain seq x y z
N MET A 1 43.94 49.63 30.43
CA MET A 1 44.61 48.38 30.02
C MET A 1 43.51 47.39 29.67
N SER A 2 43.14 47.34 28.40
CA SER A 2 42.13 46.38 27.87
C SER A 2 42.84 45.08 27.49
N GLY A 3 42.55 44.02 28.21
CA GLY A 3 43.07 42.68 27.88
C GLY A 3 42.32 42.11 26.70
N GLU A 4 42.90 42.07 25.54
CA GLU A 4 42.45 41.27 24.38
C GLU A 4 42.54 39.79 24.74
N ARG A 5 41.40 39.12 24.87
CA ARG A 5 41.36 37.66 25.00
C ARG A 5 41.58 37.05 23.62
N PHE A 6 42.79 36.66 23.34
CA PHE A 6 43.08 35.80 22.21
C PHE A 6 42.31 34.45 22.38
N LEU A 7 41.42 34.16 21.46
CA LEU A 7 40.77 32.86 21.42
C LEU A 7 41.81 31.81 21.12
N ASP A 8 42.08 30.94 22.08
CA ASP A 8 42.93 29.73 21.87
C ASP A 8 42.34 28.88 20.76
N ARG A 9 43.22 28.33 19.92
CA ARG A 9 42.83 27.45 18.78
C ARG A 9 41.91 26.32 19.23
N ARG A 10 42.11 25.75 20.42
CA ARG A 10 41.23 24.73 20.99
C ARG A 10 39.83 25.27 21.32
N GLY A 11 39.73 26.45 21.85
CA GLY A 11 38.46 27.11 22.16
C GLY A 11 37.68 27.49 20.89
N PHE A 12 38.38 27.87 19.82
CA PHE A 12 37.75 28.11 18.51
C PHE A 12 37.19 26.84 17.89
N LEU A 13 37.98 25.75 17.88
CA LEU A 13 37.55 24.46 17.36
C LEU A 13 36.40 23.84 18.17
N ALA A 14 36.46 23.95 19.52
CA ALA A 14 35.39 23.48 20.39
C ALA A 14 34.07 24.24 20.17
N ARG A 15 34.14 25.56 20.00
CA ARG A 15 32.94 26.36 19.69
C ARG A 15 32.42 26.13 18.26
N GLY A 16 33.32 25.96 17.31
CA GLY A 16 32.94 25.55 15.94
C GLY A 16 32.25 24.20 15.88
N LEU A 17 32.76 23.22 16.64
CA LEU A 17 32.15 21.91 16.74
C LEU A 17 30.78 21.95 17.46
N ALA A 18 30.67 22.74 18.54
CA ALA A 18 29.40 22.94 19.25
C ALA A 18 28.35 23.65 18.39
N ALA A 19 28.73 24.65 17.60
CA ALA A 19 27.86 25.35 16.68
C ALA A 19 27.42 24.42 15.51
N ALA A 20 28.33 23.61 14.98
CA ALA A 20 28.02 22.60 13.97
C ALA A 20 27.07 21.53 14.51
N SER A 21 27.28 21.07 15.77
CA SER A 21 26.40 20.08 16.42
C SER A 21 25.00 20.61 16.68
N THR A 22 24.86 21.88 17.09
CA THR A 22 23.53 22.53 17.28
C THR A 22 22.81 22.77 15.96
N ALA A 23 23.54 23.11 14.90
CA ALA A 23 22.95 23.24 13.55
C ALA A 23 22.48 21.88 12.99
N LEU A 24 23.17 20.79 13.32
CA LEU A 24 22.78 19.42 12.93
C LEU A 24 21.59 18.88 13.73
N LEU A 25 21.39 19.33 14.98
CA LEU A 25 20.30 18.87 15.85
C LEU A 25 19.00 19.67 15.70
N GLY A 26 19.07 20.94 15.27
CA GLY A 26 17.91 21.81 15.12
C GLY A 26 17.41 22.00 13.70
N GLY A 27 18.08 21.41 12.70
CA GLY A 27 17.84 21.72 11.29
C GLY A 27 17.16 20.62 10.48
N CYS A 28 16.77 19.48 11.07
CA CYS A 28 16.24 18.37 10.27
C CYS A 28 14.86 18.69 9.69
N ASP A 29 13.97 19.31 10.46
CA ASP A 29 12.62 19.58 10.00
C ASP A 29 12.58 20.72 8.96
N ASP A 30 13.26 21.85 9.21
CA ASP A 30 13.35 22.95 8.26
C ASP A 30 14.11 22.57 6.97
N LEU A 31 15.07 21.66 7.07
CA LEU A 31 15.83 21.18 5.92
C LEU A 31 15.00 20.22 5.07
N SER A 32 14.27 19.32 5.70
CA SER A 32 13.39 18.35 5.00
C SER A 32 12.23 19.03 4.27
N ASP A 33 11.80 20.21 4.73
CA ASP A 33 10.75 20.99 4.09
C ASP A 33 11.22 21.81 2.87
N GLN A 34 12.53 21.92 2.67
CA GLN A 34 13.05 22.66 1.52
C GLN A 34 12.67 21.97 0.18
N PRO A 35 12.18 22.74 -0.83
CA PRO A 35 11.76 22.18 -2.11
C PRO A 35 12.84 21.38 -2.86
N TRP A 36 14.11 21.74 -2.67
CA TRP A 36 15.21 21.01 -3.29
C TRP A 36 15.49 19.68 -2.59
N VAL A 37 15.31 19.60 -1.26
CA VAL A 37 15.44 18.33 -0.50
C VAL A 37 14.33 17.39 -0.89
N LYS A 38 13.07 17.86 -0.96
CA LYS A 38 11.93 17.03 -1.44
C LYS A 38 12.21 16.49 -2.84
N ARG A 39 12.70 17.30 -3.77
CA ARG A 39 13.09 16.81 -5.12
C ARG A 39 14.21 15.77 -5.11
N VAL A 40 15.17 15.87 -4.19
CA VAL A 40 16.22 14.86 -4.04
C VAL A 40 15.63 13.56 -3.48
N LEU A 41 14.74 13.63 -2.51
CA LEU A 41 14.05 12.47 -1.95
C LEU A 41 13.14 11.80 -3.01
N ASP A 42 12.34 12.57 -3.72
CA ASP A 42 11.50 12.07 -4.83
C ASP A 42 12.36 11.37 -5.92
N SER A 43 13.56 11.93 -6.22
CA SER A 43 14.48 11.30 -7.17
C SER A 43 15.12 10.01 -6.62
N ALA A 44 15.28 9.89 -5.30
CA ALA A 44 15.77 8.67 -4.67
C ALA A 44 14.72 7.55 -4.71
N GLU A 45 13.43 7.86 -4.52
CA GLU A 45 12.33 6.91 -4.72
C GLU A 45 12.34 6.36 -6.16
N GLU A 46 12.37 7.26 -7.14
CA GLU A 46 12.38 6.87 -8.56
C GLU A 46 13.62 6.03 -8.89
N LEU A 47 14.79 6.39 -8.37
CA LEU A 47 16.02 5.60 -8.54
C LEU A 47 15.88 4.21 -7.93
N THR A 48 15.32 4.10 -6.72
CA THR A 48 15.05 2.82 -6.04
C THR A 48 14.10 1.98 -6.87
N ARG A 49 13.00 2.55 -7.33
CA ARG A 49 12.02 1.88 -8.20
C ARG A 49 12.63 1.37 -9.50
N VAL A 50 13.38 2.22 -10.19
CA VAL A 50 14.05 1.85 -11.45
C VAL A 50 15.09 0.76 -11.22
N THR A 51 15.88 0.88 -10.15
CA THR A 51 16.92 -0.10 -9.81
C THR A 51 16.32 -1.46 -9.45
N GLN A 52 15.31 -1.50 -8.60
CA GLN A 52 14.64 -2.75 -8.26
C GLN A 52 13.99 -3.40 -9.47
N ARG A 53 13.32 -2.62 -10.32
CA ARG A 53 12.72 -3.13 -11.57
C ARG A 53 13.73 -3.58 -12.61
N ALA A 54 14.93 -3.02 -12.60
CA ALA A 54 16.02 -3.46 -13.48
C ALA A 54 16.71 -4.75 -12.98
N LEU A 55 16.81 -4.92 -11.65
CA LEU A 55 17.45 -6.08 -11.04
C LEU A 55 16.49 -7.28 -10.91
N LEU A 56 15.22 -7.02 -10.69
CA LEU A 56 14.18 -8.06 -10.56
C LEU A 56 13.37 -8.13 -11.85
N THR A 57 13.28 -9.30 -12.44
CA THR A 57 12.36 -9.49 -13.56
C THR A 57 10.92 -9.18 -13.13
N PRO A 58 10.06 -8.68 -14.03
CA PRO A 58 8.65 -8.42 -13.68
C PRO A 58 7.93 -9.62 -13.08
N GLN A 59 8.35 -10.86 -13.45
CA GLN A 59 7.79 -12.12 -12.99
C GLN A 59 8.50 -12.72 -11.76
N ALA A 60 9.57 -12.08 -11.24
CA ALA A 60 10.27 -12.58 -10.06
C ALA A 60 9.31 -12.69 -8.87
N LEU A 61 9.16 -13.91 -8.36
CA LEU A 61 8.25 -14.17 -7.24
C LEU A 61 8.87 -13.71 -5.93
N ALA A 62 8.05 -13.11 -5.07
CA ALA A 62 8.36 -13.01 -3.66
C ALA A 62 8.48 -14.43 -3.07
N ARG A 63 9.31 -14.58 -2.04
CA ARG A 63 9.52 -15.87 -1.39
C ARG A 63 8.20 -16.46 -0.88
N GLU A 64 7.92 -17.70 -1.24
CA GLU A 64 6.87 -18.49 -0.65
C GLU A 64 7.43 -19.38 0.47
N TYR A 65 6.62 -19.64 1.46
CA TYR A 65 6.96 -20.35 2.68
C TYR A 65 6.16 -21.67 2.77
N SER A 66 6.52 -22.50 3.74
CA SER A 66 5.78 -23.73 4.03
C SER A 66 4.70 -23.51 5.12
N GLU A 67 3.81 -24.48 5.29
CA GLU A 67 2.81 -24.47 6.37
C GLU A 67 3.46 -24.40 7.75
N ALA A 68 4.67 -24.94 7.93
CA ALA A 68 5.41 -24.92 9.19
C ALA A 68 5.92 -23.52 9.55
N ASP A 69 6.01 -22.60 8.58
CA ASP A 69 6.48 -21.24 8.77
C ASP A 69 5.36 -20.26 9.12
N LEU A 70 4.10 -20.72 9.11
CA LEU A 70 2.96 -19.87 9.43
C LEU A 70 3.10 -19.22 10.81
N SER A 71 2.86 -17.92 10.89
CA SER A 71 2.84 -17.22 12.16
C SER A 71 1.74 -17.76 13.06
N LYS A 72 2.04 -18.02 14.33
CA LYS A 72 1.03 -18.49 15.32
C LYS A 72 -0.13 -17.54 15.42
N GLU A 73 0.14 -16.25 15.29
CA GLU A 73 -0.84 -15.17 15.25
C GLU A 73 -0.46 -14.25 14.09
N PHE A 74 -1.44 -13.88 13.28
CA PHE A 74 -1.25 -12.88 12.25
C PHE A 74 -1.86 -11.57 12.74
N LYS A 75 -1.00 -10.59 13.03
CA LYS A 75 -1.43 -9.29 13.57
C LYS A 75 -2.33 -8.57 12.56
N ALA A 76 -3.52 -8.17 13.01
CA ALA A 76 -4.34 -7.23 12.27
C ALA A 76 -3.83 -5.80 12.49
N ASN A 77 -3.86 -4.96 11.44
CA ASN A 77 -3.37 -3.58 11.48
C ASN A 77 -4.27 -2.65 10.67
N GLY A 78 -4.08 -1.35 10.85
CA GLY A 78 -4.96 -0.34 10.30
C GLY A 78 -6.38 -0.49 10.85
N SER A 79 -7.41 -0.13 10.08
CA SER A 79 -8.79 -0.41 10.46
C SER A 79 -9.02 -1.92 10.62
N THR A 80 -9.62 -2.34 11.72
CA THR A 80 -9.92 -3.75 12.01
C THR A 80 -11.41 -4.04 12.17
N ASP A 81 -12.22 -2.99 12.27
CA ASP A 81 -13.68 -3.05 12.43
C ASP A 81 -14.33 -1.79 11.82
N PRO A 82 -14.41 -1.69 10.47
CA PRO A 82 -15.04 -0.54 9.82
C PRO A 82 -16.49 -0.33 10.28
N GLN A 83 -16.83 0.91 10.60
CA GLN A 83 -18.15 1.28 11.13
C GLN A 83 -19.06 1.96 10.09
N GLU A 84 -18.64 2.02 8.84
CA GLU A 84 -19.40 2.61 7.74
C GLU A 84 -20.70 1.85 7.52
N PRO A 85 -21.86 2.57 7.48
CA PRO A 85 -23.18 1.93 7.45
C PRO A 85 -23.39 0.99 6.24
N ASP A 86 -22.85 1.33 5.09
CA ASP A 86 -22.90 0.51 3.87
C ASP A 86 -22.11 -0.80 4.05
N TYR A 87 -20.91 -0.74 4.64
CA TYR A 87 -20.11 -1.91 4.95
C TYR A 87 -20.78 -2.81 5.99
N LEU A 88 -21.30 -2.20 7.09
CA LEU A 88 -22.00 -2.94 8.14
C LEU A 88 -23.27 -3.63 7.61
N ALA A 89 -23.94 -3.06 6.61
CA ALA A 89 -25.07 -3.73 5.96
C ALA A 89 -24.62 -5.04 5.29
N HIS A 90 -23.48 -5.05 4.59
CA HIS A 90 -22.90 -6.25 3.99
C HIS A 90 -22.43 -7.27 5.03
N VAL A 91 -21.83 -6.82 6.14
CA VAL A 91 -21.45 -7.72 7.25
C VAL A 91 -22.66 -8.46 7.82
N LYS A 92 -23.79 -7.78 8.01
CA LYS A 92 -25.04 -8.38 8.53
C LYS A 92 -25.59 -9.47 7.64
N THR A 93 -25.40 -9.38 6.32
CA THR A 93 -25.83 -10.39 5.34
C THR A 93 -24.77 -11.46 5.08
N GLY A 94 -23.63 -11.41 5.78
CA GLY A 94 -22.49 -12.28 5.49
C GLY A 94 -21.93 -12.05 4.08
N PHE A 95 -22.03 -10.80 3.57
CA PHE A 95 -21.62 -10.37 2.23
C PHE A 95 -22.40 -11.03 1.07
N ALA A 96 -23.57 -11.59 1.32
CA ALA A 96 -24.36 -12.26 0.29
C ALA A 96 -24.82 -11.31 -0.82
N ASP A 97 -25.03 -10.04 -0.52
CA ASP A 97 -25.45 -8.97 -1.44
C ASP A 97 -24.28 -8.08 -1.91
N TRP A 98 -23.06 -8.33 -1.39
CA TRP A 98 -21.88 -7.57 -1.78
C TRP A 98 -21.45 -7.88 -3.21
N LYS A 99 -20.98 -6.86 -3.93
CA LYS A 99 -20.41 -7.00 -5.27
C LYS A 99 -19.18 -6.13 -5.43
N LEU A 100 -18.15 -6.69 -6.06
CA LEU A 100 -17.01 -5.94 -6.52
C LEU A 100 -17.34 -5.20 -7.81
N ALA A 101 -17.31 -3.88 -7.78
CA ALA A 101 -17.40 -3.08 -8.99
C ALA A 101 -16.01 -2.94 -9.64
N VAL A 102 -15.92 -3.15 -10.96
CA VAL A 102 -14.68 -2.95 -11.74
C VAL A 102 -14.99 -2.02 -12.88
N GLY A 103 -14.28 -0.89 -12.97
CA GLY A 103 -14.59 0.17 -13.93
C GLY A 103 -13.38 1.01 -14.36
N GLY A 104 -13.64 2.26 -14.72
CA GLY A 104 -12.64 3.18 -15.24
C GLY A 104 -12.27 2.89 -16.70
N LEU A 105 -10.98 2.83 -17.03
CA LEU A 105 -10.47 2.57 -18.37
C LEU A 105 -10.55 1.07 -18.72
N VAL A 106 -11.76 0.54 -18.77
CA VAL A 106 -12.10 -0.82 -19.21
C VAL A 106 -13.07 -0.80 -20.37
N GLU A 107 -13.07 -1.85 -21.18
CA GLU A 107 -14.07 -2.04 -22.25
C GLU A 107 -15.36 -2.67 -21.71
N GLN A 108 -15.21 -3.53 -20.70
CA GLN A 108 -16.30 -4.31 -20.09
C GLN A 108 -16.33 -4.06 -18.56
N PRO A 109 -17.08 -3.04 -18.10
CA PRO A 109 -17.31 -2.84 -16.68
C PRO A 109 -17.94 -4.09 -16.04
N LEU A 110 -17.48 -4.49 -14.85
CA LEU A 110 -17.95 -5.69 -14.15
C LEU A 110 -18.62 -5.30 -12.83
N SER A 111 -19.56 -6.16 -12.42
CA SER A 111 -20.16 -6.17 -11.08
C SER A 111 -20.20 -7.62 -10.63
N LEU A 112 -19.19 -8.04 -9.86
CA LEU A 112 -18.95 -9.45 -9.52
C LEU A 112 -19.41 -9.72 -8.09
N SER A 113 -20.30 -10.67 -7.91
CA SER A 113 -20.68 -11.19 -6.60
C SER A 113 -19.52 -11.95 -5.96
N PHE A 114 -19.59 -12.13 -4.64
CA PHE A 114 -18.60 -12.92 -3.91
C PHE A 114 -18.53 -14.38 -4.42
N GLU A 115 -19.68 -14.96 -4.77
CA GLU A 115 -19.77 -16.28 -5.34
C GLU A 115 -19.10 -16.38 -6.73
N GLU A 116 -19.36 -15.40 -7.61
CA GLU A 116 -18.73 -15.34 -8.93
C GLU A 116 -17.20 -15.22 -8.82
N LEU A 117 -16.67 -14.42 -7.87
CA LEU A 117 -15.24 -14.35 -7.63
C LEU A 117 -14.67 -15.69 -7.16
N ARG A 118 -15.34 -16.39 -6.25
CA ARG A 118 -14.88 -17.70 -5.76
C ARG A 118 -14.94 -18.79 -6.82
N ALA A 119 -15.80 -18.65 -7.82
CA ALA A 119 -15.90 -19.58 -8.96
C ALA A 119 -14.79 -19.39 -10.01
N MET A 120 -14.07 -18.27 -9.97
CA MET A 120 -12.93 -18.01 -10.87
C MET A 120 -11.70 -18.86 -10.48
N PRO A 121 -10.71 -19.02 -11.39
CA PRO A 121 -9.43 -19.61 -11.05
C PRO A 121 -8.83 -18.91 -9.82
N SER A 122 -8.35 -19.68 -8.86
CA SER A 122 -7.77 -19.15 -7.63
C SER A 122 -6.30 -19.55 -7.48
N ARG A 123 -5.54 -18.72 -6.77
CA ARG A 123 -4.18 -19.00 -6.31
C ARG A 123 -4.16 -19.10 -4.79
N THR A 124 -3.46 -20.11 -4.27
CA THR A 124 -3.07 -20.19 -2.87
C THR A 124 -1.57 -19.95 -2.76
N GLN A 125 -1.16 -19.12 -1.81
CA GLN A 125 0.25 -18.78 -1.55
C GLN A 125 0.47 -18.55 -0.06
N ILE A 126 1.64 -18.97 0.44
CA ILE A 126 2.08 -18.70 1.81
C ILE A 126 3.18 -17.67 1.73
N THR A 127 2.90 -16.45 2.14
CA THR A 127 3.78 -15.30 1.93
C THR A 127 3.91 -14.45 3.18
N ARG A 128 5.03 -13.71 3.25
CA ARG A 128 5.28 -12.78 4.34
C ARG A 128 4.58 -11.45 4.06
N HIS A 129 4.04 -10.88 5.09
CA HIS A 129 3.51 -9.52 5.12
C HIS A 129 4.46 -8.68 5.95
N ASP A 130 5.06 -7.68 5.34
CA ASP A 130 5.97 -6.75 6.00
C ASP A 130 5.24 -5.42 6.22
N CYS A 131 5.02 -5.04 7.47
CA CYS A 131 4.36 -3.80 7.82
C CYS A 131 5.39 -2.68 7.99
N VAL A 132 5.04 -1.47 7.57
CA VAL A 132 5.84 -0.26 7.77
C VAL A 132 6.09 0.04 9.27
N GLU A 133 5.25 -0.49 10.15
CA GLU A 133 5.44 -0.41 11.62
C GLU A 133 6.59 -1.29 12.14
N GLY A 134 7.33 -2.00 11.28
CA GLY A 134 8.53 -2.78 11.65
C GLY A 134 8.26 -4.20 12.15
N TRP A 135 7.12 -4.79 11.85
CA TRP A 135 6.80 -6.19 12.14
C TRP A 135 6.44 -6.96 10.86
N SER A 136 6.59 -8.27 10.92
CA SER A 136 6.25 -9.17 9.81
C SER A 136 5.46 -10.37 10.31
N CYS A 137 4.54 -10.87 9.48
CA CYS A 137 3.82 -12.12 9.72
C CYS A 137 3.75 -12.94 8.43
N ILE A 138 3.78 -14.26 8.56
CA ILE A 138 3.58 -15.19 7.44
C ILE A 138 2.16 -15.74 7.53
N GLY A 139 1.42 -15.63 6.42
CA GLY A 139 0.04 -16.11 6.30
C GLY A 139 -0.19 -16.87 5.00
N LYS A 140 -1.12 -17.78 5.02
CA LYS A 140 -1.62 -18.51 3.85
C LYS A 140 -2.82 -17.78 3.29
N TRP A 141 -2.72 -17.36 2.05
CA TRP A 141 -3.73 -16.57 1.36
C TRP A 141 -4.29 -17.32 0.18
N LYS A 142 -5.60 -17.26 -0.01
CA LYS A 142 -6.25 -17.76 -1.22
C LYS A 142 -7.18 -16.70 -1.80
N GLY A 143 -7.07 -16.51 -3.11
CA GLY A 143 -7.87 -15.51 -3.81
C GLY A 143 -7.80 -15.68 -5.33
N VAL A 144 -8.55 -14.85 -6.03
CA VAL A 144 -8.50 -14.78 -7.48
C VAL A 144 -7.31 -13.91 -7.91
N PRO A 145 -6.46 -14.35 -8.86
CA PRO A 145 -5.44 -13.48 -9.42
C PRO A 145 -6.07 -12.22 -9.99
N LEU A 146 -5.52 -11.05 -9.66
CA LEU A 146 -6.07 -9.78 -10.14
C LEU A 146 -6.11 -9.73 -11.67
N SER A 147 -5.10 -10.30 -12.34
CA SER A 147 -5.06 -10.40 -13.81
C SER A 147 -6.29 -11.06 -14.41
N VAL A 148 -6.84 -12.10 -13.78
CA VAL A 148 -8.06 -12.79 -14.26
C VAL A 148 -9.27 -11.83 -14.29
N VAL A 149 -9.38 -10.99 -13.28
CA VAL A 149 -10.46 -9.97 -13.20
C VAL A 149 -10.24 -8.87 -14.23
N LEU A 150 -8.98 -8.39 -14.36
CA LEU A 150 -8.63 -7.34 -15.32
C LEU A 150 -8.77 -7.81 -16.77
N ASP A 151 -8.39 -9.05 -17.09
CA ASP A 151 -8.56 -9.64 -18.43
C ASP A 151 -10.05 -9.75 -18.80
N LYS A 152 -10.89 -10.14 -17.82
CA LYS A 152 -12.34 -10.16 -18.00
C LYS A 152 -12.92 -8.76 -18.24
N ALA A 153 -12.39 -7.73 -17.56
CA ALA A 153 -12.81 -6.35 -17.74
C ALA A 153 -12.28 -5.71 -19.03
N LYS A 154 -11.20 -6.26 -19.61
CA LYS A 154 -10.50 -5.78 -20.81
C LYS A 154 -10.04 -4.33 -20.64
N LEU A 155 -8.82 -4.16 -20.12
CA LEU A 155 -8.25 -2.83 -19.96
C LEU A 155 -8.07 -2.12 -21.30
N LYS A 156 -8.39 -0.82 -21.35
CA LYS A 156 -8.07 0.03 -22.48
C LYS A 156 -6.57 0.28 -22.57
N GLU A 157 -6.06 0.54 -23.77
CA GLU A 157 -4.62 0.69 -24.05
C GLU A 157 -3.93 1.80 -23.25
N ASN A 158 -4.67 2.84 -22.89
CA ASN A 158 -4.17 3.96 -22.09
C ASN A 158 -4.20 3.72 -20.56
N ALA A 159 -4.74 2.61 -20.06
CA ALA A 159 -4.65 2.28 -18.64
C ALA A 159 -3.19 2.12 -18.20
N ARG A 160 -2.85 2.63 -17.02
CA ARG A 160 -1.49 2.58 -16.44
C ARG A 160 -1.49 2.10 -15.00
N TYR A 161 -2.55 2.37 -14.26
CA TYR A 161 -2.66 2.07 -12.84
C TYR A 161 -4.01 1.42 -12.54
N ILE A 162 -4.02 0.64 -11.47
CA ILE A 162 -5.25 0.08 -10.87
C ILE A 162 -5.42 0.70 -9.50
N VAL A 163 -6.59 1.29 -9.28
CA VAL A 163 -6.98 1.95 -8.02
C VAL A 163 -8.00 1.11 -7.31
N PHE A 164 -7.79 0.89 -6.02
CA PHE A 164 -8.68 0.16 -5.11
C PHE A 164 -9.34 1.15 -4.17
N TYR A 165 -10.66 1.14 -4.10
CA TYR A 165 -11.44 1.93 -3.16
C TYR A 165 -12.04 1.00 -2.11
N CYS A 166 -11.84 1.34 -0.86
CA CYS A 166 -12.14 0.52 0.31
C CYS A 166 -13.31 1.08 1.11
N ALA A 167 -13.89 0.25 1.96
CA ALA A 167 -15.00 0.67 2.80
C ALA A 167 -14.53 1.44 4.04
N ASP A 168 -13.34 1.14 4.55
CA ASP A 168 -12.87 1.66 5.83
C ASP A 168 -12.45 3.13 5.78
N ASN A 169 -12.77 3.86 6.86
CA ASN A 169 -12.35 5.22 7.12
C ASN A 169 -11.43 5.22 8.35
N LEU A 170 -10.17 5.59 8.16
CA LEU A 170 -9.16 5.54 9.23
C LEU A 170 -9.28 6.68 10.25
N PHE A 171 -10.02 7.74 9.93
CA PHE A 171 -10.16 8.93 10.78
C PHE A 171 -11.56 9.10 11.38
N ASP A 172 -12.47 8.15 11.16
CA ASP A 172 -13.87 8.17 11.62
C ASP A 172 -14.62 9.48 11.28
N THR A 173 -14.26 10.13 10.17
CA THR A 173 -14.88 11.39 9.75
C THR A 173 -16.25 11.20 9.14
N GLY A 174 -16.59 9.99 8.72
CA GLY A 174 -17.81 9.67 7.97
C GLY A 174 -17.82 10.21 6.53
N ASP A 175 -16.78 10.91 6.11
CA ASP A 175 -16.66 11.44 4.74
C ASP A 175 -16.08 10.37 3.81
N GLU A 176 -16.75 10.11 2.67
CA GLU A 176 -16.29 9.12 1.69
C GLU A 176 -14.89 9.43 1.14
N LYS A 177 -14.51 10.72 1.04
CA LYS A 177 -13.16 11.12 0.60
C LYS A 177 -12.06 10.68 1.56
N ASP A 178 -12.37 10.41 2.84
CA ASP A 178 -11.42 9.98 3.85
C ASP A 178 -11.35 8.45 3.99
N ARG A 179 -12.15 7.70 3.20
CA ARG A 179 -12.02 6.26 3.11
C ARG A 179 -10.69 5.86 2.50
N TYR A 180 -10.20 4.71 2.92
CA TYR A 180 -8.95 4.16 2.39
C TYR A 180 -9.05 3.96 0.87
N TYR A 181 -7.97 4.26 0.17
CA TYR A 181 -7.77 3.90 -1.22
C TYR A 181 -6.29 3.64 -1.49
N GLU A 182 -6.01 2.88 -2.52
CA GLU A 182 -4.65 2.51 -2.87
C GLU A 182 -4.52 2.31 -4.36
N SER A 183 -3.32 2.50 -4.92
CA SER A 183 -3.06 2.23 -6.32
C SER A 183 -1.76 1.47 -6.54
N ILE A 184 -1.75 0.65 -7.59
CA ILE A 184 -0.55 -0.06 -8.05
C ILE A 184 -0.39 0.10 -9.57
N ALA A 185 0.85 -0.02 -10.05
CA ALA A 185 1.12 -0.04 -11.49
C ALA A 185 0.63 -1.35 -12.13
N LEU A 186 0.36 -1.33 -13.44
CA LEU A 186 -0.08 -2.52 -14.17
C LEU A 186 0.92 -3.68 -14.06
N VAL A 187 2.23 -3.41 -13.99
CA VAL A 187 3.25 -4.45 -13.83
C VAL A 187 3.08 -5.23 -12.53
N ASP A 188 2.64 -4.56 -11.46
CA ASP A 188 2.33 -5.21 -10.18
C ASP A 188 0.93 -5.81 -10.18
N ALA A 189 -0.03 -5.19 -10.86
CA ALA A 189 -1.39 -5.72 -11.01
C ALA A 189 -1.45 -7.06 -11.77
N TYR A 190 -0.60 -7.23 -12.77
CA TYR A 190 -0.48 -8.47 -13.56
C TYR A 190 0.55 -9.46 -12.99
N HIS A 191 1.18 -9.14 -11.85
CA HIS A 191 2.12 -10.06 -11.23
C HIS A 191 1.39 -11.33 -10.74
N PRO A 192 1.94 -12.54 -10.94
CA PRO A 192 1.24 -13.79 -10.63
C PRO A 192 0.88 -13.99 -9.15
N GLN A 193 1.58 -13.31 -8.22
CA GLN A 193 1.24 -13.32 -6.79
C GLN A 193 0.33 -12.16 -6.36
N THR A 194 -0.08 -11.28 -7.28
CA THR A 194 -1.07 -10.25 -6.97
C THR A 194 -2.46 -10.86 -7.05
N ILE A 195 -3.09 -11.04 -5.90
CA ILE A 195 -4.40 -11.68 -5.76
C ILE A 195 -5.39 -10.80 -4.99
N LEU A 196 -6.66 -10.97 -5.29
CA LEU A 196 -7.77 -10.51 -4.47
C LEU A 196 -8.12 -11.64 -3.51
N ALA A 197 -7.57 -11.59 -2.31
CA ALA A 197 -7.70 -12.65 -1.30
C ALA A 197 -9.05 -12.57 -0.59
N TYR A 198 -9.69 -13.72 -0.44
CA TYR A 198 -10.96 -13.92 0.27
C TYR A 198 -10.89 -15.02 1.34
N GLU A 199 -9.76 -15.74 1.42
CA GLU A 199 -9.46 -16.69 2.51
C GLU A 199 -8.06 -16.42 3.08
N MET A 200 -7.91 -16.69 4.36
CA MET A 200 -6.66 -16.62 5.09
C MET A 200 -6.54 -17.81 6.05
N ASN A 201 -5.40 -18.51 6.01
CA ASN A 201 -5.13 -19.68 6.87
C ASN A 201 -6.27 -20.73 6.81
N ASP A 202 -6.73 -21.05 5.59
CA ASP A 202 -7.81 -21.97 5.27
C ASP A 202 -9.19 -21.61 5.86
N GLN A 203 -9.36 -20.34 6.30
CA GLN A 203 -10.62 -19.82 6.77
C GLN A 203 -11.10 -18.67 5.87
N THR A 204 -12.41 -18.45 5.80
CA THR A 204 -12.96 -17.25 5.18
C THR A 204 -12.35 -16.03 5.86
N LEU A 205 -11.99 -15.04 5.06
CA LEU A 205 -11.33 -13.82 5.53
C LEU A 205 -12.17 -13.12 6.60
N ALA A 206 -11.60 -12.93 7.78
CA ALA A 206 -12.27 -12.24 8.88
C ALA A 206 -12.35 -10.73 8.64
N VAL A 207 -13.32 -10.04 9.26
CA VAL A 207 -13.47 -8.58 9.17
C VAL A 207 -12.17 -7.90 9.57
N ALA A 208 -11.53 -8.26 10.67
CA ALA A 208 -10.27 -7.66 11.10
C ALA A 208 -9.14 -7.75 10.07
N HIS A 209 -9.20 -8.71 9.16
CA HIS A 209 -8.21 -8.92 8.12
C HIS A 209 -8.63 -8.41 6.73
N GLY A 210 -9.82 -7.78 6.60
CA GLY A 210 -10.25 -7.08 5.39
C GLY A 210 -11.35 -7.77 4.59
N ALA A 211 -12.24 -8.56 5.25
CA ALA A 211 -13.39 -9.17 4.58
C ALA A 211 -14.23 -8.13 3.81
N PRO A 212 -14.89 -8.53 2.71
CA PRO A 212 -14.86 -9.86 2.09
C PRO A 212 -13.65 -10.08 1.20
N LEU A 213 -12.94 -9.00 0.82
CA LEU A 213 -11.90 -9.01 -0.20
C LEU A 213 -10.78 -8.04 0.16
N ARG A 214 -9.53 -8.53 0.07
CA ARG A 214 -8.35 -7.70 0.23
C ARG A 214 -7.34 -7.91 -0.88
N LEU A 215 -6.58 -6.88 -1.18
CA LEU A 215 -5.43 -6.97 -2.09
C LEU A 215 -4.23 -7.64 -1.39
N ARG A 216 -3.56 -8.52 -2.10
CA ARG A 216 -2.21 -9.00 -1.80
C ARG A 216 -1.30 -8.64 -2.96
N VAL A 217 -0.23 -7.91 -2.69
CA VAL A 217 0.82 -7.51 -3.64
C VAL A 217 2.18 -7.77 -3.00
N GLU A 218 2.67 -9.00 -3.14
CA GLU A 218 3.68 -9.60 -2.26
C GLU A 218 5.06 -8.94 -2.32
N ARG A 219 5.33 -8.13 -3.34
CA ARG A 219 6.59 -7.41 -3.50
C ARG A 219 6.56 -5.97 -2.99
N GLN A 220 5.53 -5.61 -2.23
CA GLN A 220 5.38 -4.28 -1.65
C GLN A 220 4.98 -4.35 -0.17
N LEU A 221 5.28 -3.30 0.58
CA LEU A 221 4.92 -3.18 1.99
C LEU A 221 3.40 -3.26 2.22
N GLY A 222 3.03 -3.61 3.43
CA GLY A 222 1.67 -3.93 3.82
C GLY A 222 0.65 -2.82 3.62
N TYR A 223 1.05 -1.54 3.65
CA TYR A 223 0.11 -0.44 3.38
C TYR A 223 -0.39 -0.43 1.94
N LYS A 224 0.33 -1.00 0.99
CA LYS A 224 -0.13 -1.20 -0.39
C LYS A 224 -1.20 -2.29 -0.52
N MET A 225 -1.43 -3.08 0.53
CA MET A 225 -2.34 -4.23 0.52
C MET A 225 -3.73 -3.85 1.04
N ALA A 226 -4.47 -3.10 0.22
CA ALA A 226 -5.81 -2.57 0.52
C ALA A 226 -6.76 -3.64 1.08
N LYS A 227 -7.46 -3.33 2.18
CA LYS A 227 -8.50 -4.14 2.83
C LYS A 227 -9.90 -3.64 2.46
N TYR A 228 -10.92 -4.46 2.69
CA TYR A 228 -12.32 -4.06 2.49
C TYR A 228 -12.60 -3.50 1.10
N VAL A 229 -12.01 -4.10 0.07
CA VAL A 229 -12.10 -3.60 -1.31
C VAL A 229 -13.55 -3.66 -1.81
N MET A 230 -14.08 -2.51 -2.20
CA MET A 230 -15.45 -2.35 -2.70
C MET A 230 -15.47 -2.12 -4.22
N ARG A 231 -14.45 -1.42 -4.74
CA ARG A 231 -14.41 -1.01 -6.13
C ARG A 231 -12.96 -0.96 -6.63
N ILE A 232 -12.78 -1.32 -7.90
CA ILE A 232 -11.50 -1.25 -8.61
C ILE A 232 -11.71 -0.38 -9.86
N GLU A 233 -10.78 0.53 -10.13
CA GLU A 233 -10.76 1.33 -11.33
C GLU A 233 -9.41 1.29 -12.03
N ALA A 234 -9.44 1.08 -13.34
CA ALA A 234 -8.29 1.29 -14.19
C ALA A 234 -8.21 2.75 -14.60
N VAL A 235 -7.03 3.38 -14.46
CA VAL A 235 -6.81 4.80 -14.77
C VAL A 235 -5.49 5.00 -15.54
N ASP A 236 -5.35 6.11 -16.24
CA ASP A 236 -4.13 6.49 -16.93
C ASP A 236 -3.15 7.27 -16.04
N GLN A 237 -3.67 7.96 -15.04
CA GLN A 237 -2.87 8.75 -14.10
C GLN A 237 -3.51 8.75 -12.70
N ILE A 238 -2.68 8.88 -11.68
CA ILE A 238 -3.12 8.94 -10.28
C ILE A 238 -3.20 10.38 -9.74
N ALA A 239 -2.57 11.33 -10.42
CA ALA A 239 -2.46 12.73 -9.98
C ALA A 239 -3.80 13.48 -9.86
N THR A 240 -4.86 12.96 -10.45
CA THR A 240 -6.21 13.56 -10.37
C THR A 240 -7.11 12.91 -9.32
N ILE A 241 -6.59 11.92 -8.58
CA ILE A 241 -7.37 11.15 -7.62
C ILE A 241 -7.05 11.65 -6.21
N ARG A 242 -8.05 12.19 -5.51
CA ARG A 242 -7.93 12.72 -4.13
C ARG A 242 -6.75 13.68 -3.96
N GLY A 243 -5.77 13.37 -3.09
CA GLY A 243 -4.58 14.18 -2.88
C GLY A 243 -3.54 14.09 -4.01
N GLY A 244 -3.75 13.19 -4.98
CA GLY A 244 -2.94 13.09 -6.19
C GLY A 244 -1.64 12.31 -6.06
N ARG A 245 -1.41 11.67 -4.92
CA ARG A 245 -0.18 10.89 -4.68
C ARG A 245 -0.38 9.37 -4.83
N GLY A 246 -1.60 8.92 -5.10
CA GLY A 246 -1.88 7.55 -5.52
C GLY A 246 -2.32 6.58 -4.43
N GLY A 247 -2.45 7.03 -3.19
CA GLY A 247 -2.93 6.23 -2.07
C GLY A 247 -3.23 7.10 -0.85
N PHE A 248 -3.92 6.51 0.12
CA PHE A 248 -4.30 7.21 1.35
C PHE A 248 -3.06 7.66 2.16
N TRP A 249 -2.11 6.76 2.37
CA TRP A 249 -0.89 7.08 3.11
C TRP A 249 0.09 7.92 2.29
N GLU A 250 0.09 7.75 0.98
CA GLU A 250 0.88 8.55 0.05
C GLU A 250 0.44 10.00 0.04
N ASP A 251 -0.87 10.27 0.13
CA ASP A 251 -1.41 11.63 0.28
C ASP A 251 -0.97 12.27 1.60
N LEU A 252 -0.64 11.46 2.61
CA LEU A 252 -0.09 11.88 3.90
C LEU A 252 1.45 11.88 3.94
N GLY A 253 2.13 11.59 2.84
CA GLY A 253 3.58 11.71 2.72
C GLY A 253 4.37 10.40 2.65
N TYR A 254 3.69 9.25 2.52
CA TYR A 254 4.38 7.98 2.24
C TYR A 254 4.80 7.92 0.78
N GLU A 255 5.77 7.05 0.49
CA GLU A 255 6.22 6.81 -0.87
C GLU A 255 5.20 5.94 -1.64
N TRP A 256 4.97 6.26 -2.92
CA TRP A 256 4.03 5.49 -3.73
C TRP A 256 4.57 4.10 -4.10
N TYR A 257 5.87 3.97 -4.34
CA TYR A 257 6.50 2.69 -4.59
C TYR A 257 7.14 2.14 -3.32
N ALA A 258 6.53 1.12 -2.75
CA ALA A 258 6.93 0.48 -1.50
C ALA A 258 7.55 -0.91 -1.72
N GLY A 259 8.40 -1.05 -2.73
CA GLY A 259 9.03 -2.32 -3.11
C GLY A 259 9.97 -2.89 -2.04
N ILE A 260 9.91 -4.21 -1.82
CA ILE A 260 10.72 -4.98 -0.87
C ILE A 260 11.35 -6.21 -1.55
#